data_3b8fc45604daba76ecb25c4b678b560a
#
_entry.id   3b8fc45604daba76ecb25c4b678b560a
#
_cell.length_a   1.000
_cell.length_b   1.000
_cell.length_c   1.000
_cell.angle_alpha   90.00
_cell.angle_beta   90.00
_cell.angle_gamma   90.00
#
_symmetry.space_group_name_H-M   'P 1'
#
loop_
_entity.id
_entity.type
_entity.pdbx_description
1 polymer ?
#
loop_
_entity_poly.entity_id
_entity_poly.type
_entity_poly.pdbx_seq_one_letter_code
_entity_poly.pdbx_strand_id
1 'polypeptide(L)'
;ISDNRFGLYCEEVPCVFISHQLRIQAPYFQDFIQRMNFKHIKKFDACWVPDDERHTLSGKLTSGITTPFPIKYLGTLSRFTKRKKKDNVEMLAIVSGPEPQRSIFEQKLRSQLKDKNALLVLGKPEKETDEVCGDLRVVSHLNGQELNQAMVDADIVISRSGYSTIMDLARLGKKAIFIPTPGQTEQTYLAEHFYKEKIAFAMHQKDMNLELALEKSTSFNGFQVSEENTDWNSLFKLFEE
;
A
#
# COMPACT_ATOMS: atom_id res chain seq x y z
N ILE A 1 4.63 17.07 12.15
CA ILE A 1 3.80 16.00 11.52
C ILE A 1 4.38 14.65 11.90
N SER A 2 3.53 13.75 12.41
CA SER A 2 3.90 12.41 12.83
C SER A 2 3.18 11.35 11.97
N ASP A 3 3.96 10.53 11.28
CA ASP A 3 3.44 9.40 10.50
C ASP A 3 3.32 8.16 11.40
N ASN A 4 2.12 7.98 11.94
CA ASN A 4 1.70 6.84 12.79
C ASN A 4 2.59 6.57 14.02
N ARG A 5 3.21 7.62 14.59
CA ARG A 5 4.10 7.54 15.75
C ARG A 5 3.58 8.39 16.91
N PHE A 6 2.92 7.78 17.88
CA PHE A 6 2.34 8.46 19.03
C PHE A 6 3.34 9.23 19.92
N GLY A 7 4.63 8.86 19.89
CA GLY A 7 5.68 9.50 20.69
C GLY A 7 6.22 10.80 20.09
N LEU A 8 5.85 11.16 18.87
CA LEU A 8 6.28 12.39 18.19
C LEU A 8 5.21 13.48 18.36
N TYR A 9 5.08 13.97 19.59
CA TYR A 9 4.14 14.99 19.99
C TYR A 9 4.84 16.06 20.85
N CYS A 10 4.49 17.33 20.65
CA CYS A 10 5.00 18.48 21.39
C CYS A 10 3.84 19.43 21.71
N GLU A 11 3.81 19.99 22.91
CA GLU A 11 2.77 20.93 23.34
C GLU A 11 3.03 22.36 22.87
N GLU A 12 4.27 22.67 22.47
CA GLU A 12 4.70 24.02 22.12
C GLU A 12 4.48 24.38 20.64
N VAL A 13 4.17 23.38 19.81
CA VAL A 13 3.98 23.57 18.35
C VAL A 13 2.81 22.73 17.85
N PRO A 14 2.08 23.22 16.83
CA PRO A 14 1.00 22.43 16.23
C PRO A 14 1.47 21.07 15.73
N CYS A 15 0.78 20.02 16.14
CA CYS A 15 1.13 18.64 15.83
C CYS A 15 0.02 17.92 15.09
N VAL A 16 0.38 17.28 14.00
CA VAL A 16 -0.55 16.48 13.18
C VAL A 16 -0.14 15.01 13.18
N PHE A 17 -1.13 14.14 13.35
CA PHE A 17 -0.98 12.70 13.25
C PHE A 17 -1.48 12.20 11.91
N ILE A 18 -0.66 11.48 11.15
CA ILE A 18 -1.10 10.85 9.89
C ILE A 18 -1.37 9.38 10.17
N SER A 19 -2.56 8.90 9.80
CA SER A 19 -2.87 7.47 9.87
C SER A 19 -4.01 7.09 8.91
N HIS A 20 -3.84 5.95 8.25
CA HIS A 20 -4.87 5.29 7.44
C HIS A 20 -5.63 4.23 8.25
N GLN A 21 -5.30 4.04 9.52
CA GLN A 21 -5.90 3.03 10.38
C GLN A 21 -6.41 3.67 11.68
N LEU A 22 -7.59 4.26 11.62
CA LEU A 22 -8.27 4.81 12.81
C LEU A 22 -8.99 3.72 13.59
N ARG A 23 -9.50 2.68 12.91
CA ARG A 23 -10.07 1.50 13.51
C ARG A 23 -9.02 0.40 13.60
N ILE A 24 -8.56 0.13 14.82
CA ILE A 24 -7.66 -1.00 15.07
C ILE A 24 -8.46 -2.29 14.96
N GLN A 25 -8.02 -3.23 14.15
CA GLN A 25 -8.63 -4.56 14.08
C GLN A 25 -7.90 -5.50 15.05
N ALA A 26 -8.54 -5.81 16.15
CA ALA A 26 -8.02 -6.74 17.15
C ALA A 26 -9.02 -7.86 17.41
N PRO A 27 -8.55 -9.13 17.53
CA PRO A 27 -9.43 -10.26 17.78
C PRO A 27 -10.06 -10.23 19.17
N TYR A 28 -9.41 -9.57 20.13
CA TYR A 28 -9.84 -9.42 21.52
C TYR A 28 -9.66 -7.99 21.99
N PHE A 29 -10.49 -7.55 22.95
CA PHE A 29 -10.43 -6.22 23.58
C PHE A 29 -10.51 -5.05 22.61
N GLN A 30 -11.23 -5.19 21.53
CA GLN A 30 -11.38 -4.21 20.44
C GLN A 30 -11.64 -2.80 20.96
N ASP A 31 -12.66 -2.63 21.83
CA ASP A 31 -13.06 -1.33 22.35
C ASP A 31 -12.00 -0.70 23.27
N PHE A 32 -11.29 -1.52 24.03
CA PHE A 32 -10.21 -1.03 24.89
C PHE A 32 -9.04 -0.52 24.02
N ILE A 33 -8.61 -1.30 23.06
CA ILE A 33 -7.52 -0.93 22.14
C ILE A 33 -7.92 0.31 21.34
N GLN A 34 -9.17 0.40 20.89
CA GLN A 34 -9.69 1.56 20.17
C GLN A 34 -9.67 2.83 21.04
N ARG A 35 -10.09 2.75 22.29
CA ARG A 35 -10.03 3.88 23.23
C ARG A 35 -8.59 4.33 23.49
N MET A 36 -7.66 3.38 23.64
CA MET A 36 -6.24 3.69 23.82
C MET A 36 -5.66 4.39 22.59
N ASN A 37 -5.99 3.89 21.38
CA ASN A 37 -5.60 4.53 20.14
C ASN A 37 -6.08 5.98 20.07
N PHE A 38 -7.38 6.22 20.32
CA PHE A 38 -7.94 7.57 20.33
C PHE A 38 -7.35 8.49 21.39
N LYS A 39 -7.04 7.95 22.59
CA LYS A 39 -6.37 8.71 23.66
C LYS A 39 -4.99 9.21 23.20
N HIS A 40 -4.26 8.45 22.40
CA HIS A 40 -2.98 8.87 21.87
C HIS A 40 -3.14 9.89 20.75
N ILE A 41 -4.05 9.65 19.79
CA ILE A 41 -4.28 10.56 18.67
C ILE A 41 -4.84 11.91 19.14
N LYS A 42 -5.68 11.93 20.18
CA LYS A 42 -6.28 13.15 20.75
C LYS A 42 -5.25 14.17 21.27
N LYS A 43 -3.99 13.77 21.48
CA LYS A 43 -2.92 14.71 21.84
C LYS A 43 -2.48 15.61 20.68
N PHE A 44 -2.78 15.24 19.45
CA PHE A 44 -2.47 15.99 18.26
C PHE A 44 -3.62 16.93 17.92
N ASP A 45 -3.32 18.06 17.29
CA ASP A 45 -4.30 19.08 16.91
C ASP A 45 -5.22 18.63 15.80
N ALA A 46 -4.73 17.75 14.91
CA ALA A 46 -5.53 17.13 13.86
C ALA A 46 -5.01 15.74 13.51
N CYS A 47 -5.91 14.92 12.96
CA CYS A 47 -5.55 13.66 12.31
C CYS A 47 -5.76 13.79 10.80
N TRP A 48 -4.71 13.53 10.03
CA TRP A 48 -4.76 13.51 8.58
C TRP A 48 -4.83 12.06 8.08
N VAL A 49 -5.81 11.80 7.23
CA VAL A 49 -6.07 10.46 6.67
C VAL A 49 -5.70 10.46 5.19
N PRO A 50 -4.71 9.65 4.77
CA PRO A 50 -4.32 9.55 3.37
C PRO A 50 -5.32 8.67 2.59
N ASP A 51 -6.54 9.15 2.46
CA ASP A 51 -7.67 8.56 1.74
C ASP A 51 -8.66 9.68 1.37
N ASP A 52 -9.68 9.37 0.60
CA ASP A 52 -10.82 10.24 0.33
C ASP A 52 -11.92 10.11 1.41
N GLU A 53 -12.88 11.05 1.42
CA GLU A 53 -14.02 11.03 2.34
C GLU A 53 -14.96 9.83 2.13
N ARG A 54 -14.87 9.15 1.00
CA ARG A 54 -15.62 7.92 0.69
C ARG A 54 -14.92 6.67 1.19
N HIS A 55 -13.71 6.83 1.76
CA HIS A 55 -12.89 5.72 2.28
C HIS A 55 -12.52 4.68 1.20
N THR A 56 -12.24 5.14 -0.01
CA THR A 56 -12.04 4.29 -1.19
C THR A 56 -10.86 3.32 -1.02
N LEU A 57 -9.78 3.75 -0.35
CA LEU A 57 -8.59 2.94 -0.17
C LEU A 57 -8.56 2.21 1.18
N SER A 58 -9.00 2.83 2.24
CA SER A 58 -8.93 2.29 3.60
C SER A 58 -10.16 1.49 4.01
N GLY A 59 -11.31 1.74 3.37
CA GLY A 59 -12.57 1.09 3.67
C GLY A 59 -12.94 1.22 5.16
N LYS A 60 -13.18 0.10 5.83
CA LYS A 60 -13.57 0.06 7.25
C LYS A 60 -12.47 0.49 8.22
N LEU A 61 -11.23 0.65 7.77
CA LEU A 61 -10.15 1.13 8.66
C LEU A 61 -10.35 2.59 9.09
N THR A 62 -11.08 3.38 8.30
CA THR A 62 -11.39 4.79 8.62
C THR A 62 -12.88 5.11 8.61
N SER A 63 -13.74 4.27 7.99
CA SER A 63 -15.17 4.53 7.88
C SER A 63 -15.96 4.16 9.13
N GLY A 64 -17.11 4.84 9.32
CA GLY A 64 -18.08 4.53 10.38
C GLY A 64 -17.51 4.70 11.79
N ILE A 65 -16.63 5.68 11.99
CA ILE A 65 -16.00 6.00 13.27
C ILE A 65 -16.33 7.42 13.66
N THR A 66 -16.84 7.63 14.86
CA THR A 66 -16.91 8.95 15.48
C THR A 66 -15.64 9.17 16.27
N THR A 67 -14.88 10.21 15.91
CA THR A 67 -13.60 10.53 16.54
C THR A 67 -13.72 11.73 17.48
N PRO A 68 -13.00 11.74 18.61
CA PRO A 68 -12.96 12.88 19.53
C PRO A 68 -11.92 13.96 19.12
N PHE A 69 -11.49 13.98 17.87
CA PHE A 69 -10.50 14.90 17.30
C PHE A 69 -10.85 15.20 15.83
N PRO A 70 -10.37 16.35 15.30
CA PRO A 70 -10.60 16.71 13.90
C PRO A 70 -9.90 15.74 12.95
N ILE A 71 -10.60 15.37 11.86
CA ILE A 71 -10.04 14.59 10.74
C ILE A 71 -10.01 15.45 9.50
N LYS A 72 -8.92 15.35 8.72
CA LYS A 72 -8.82 15.86 7.36
C LYS A 72 -8.36 14.75 6.42
N TYR A 73 -9.06 14.61 5.30
CA TYR A 73 -8.70 13.64 4.26
C TYR A 73 -7.73 14.27 3.27
N LEU A 74 -6.65 13.56 2.97
CA LEU A 74 -5.58 14.03 2.09
C LEU A 74 -5.73 13.54 0.65
N GLY A 75 -6.72 12.67 0.36
CA GLY A 75 -6.72 11.93 -0.88
C GLY A 75 -5.56 10.93 -0.95
N THR A 76 -5.19 10.54 -2.15
CA THR A 76 -4.12 9.54 -2.38
C THR A 76 -2.74 10.17 -2.19
N LEU A 77 -2.05 9.80 -1.13
CA LEU A 77 -0.70 10.30 -0.83
C LEU A 77 0.36 9.37 -1.45
N SER A 78 0.83 9.71 -2.63
CA SER A 78 1.89 8.98 -3.33
C SER A 78 2.94 9.91 -3.90
N ARG A 79 4.21 9.48 -3.85
CA ARG A 79 5.33 10.16 -4.51
C ARG A 79 5.41 9.86 -6.01
N PHE A 80 4.60 8.93 -6.52
CA PHE A 80 4.62 8.49 -7.90
C PHE A 80 3.78 9.37 -8.80
N THR A 81 4.21 9.49 -10.04
CA THR A 81 3.55 10.30 -11.08
C THR A 81 3.34 9.46 -12.33
N LYS A 82 2.27 9.76 -13.06
CA LYS A 82 2.04 9.20 -14.39
C LYS A 82 3.19 9.57 -15.32
N ARG A 83 3.71 8.59 -16.04
CA ARG A 83 4.78 8.73 -17.04
C ARG A 83 4.40 8.00 -18.31
N LYS A 84 5.13 8.26 -19.39
CA LYS A 84 5.02 7.44 -20.59
C LYS A 84 5.62 6.06 -20.32
N LYS A 85 4.94 5.01 -20.79
CA LYS A 85 5.47 3.65 -20.80
C LYS A 85 6.73 3.62 -21.68
N LYS A 86 7.81 3.04 -21.17
CA LYS A 86 9.10 2.92 -21.88
C LYS A 86 9.35 1.50 -22.34
N ASP A 87 9.06 0.55 -21.47
CA ASP A 87 9.27 -0.86 -21.69
C ASP A 87 7.95 -1.63 -21.66
N ASN A 88 7.92 -2.80 -22.28
CA ASN A 88 6.76 -3.68 -22.23
C ASN A 88 7.04 -4.83 -21.27
N VAL A 89 6.74 -4.62 -20.00
CA VAL A 89 6.85 -5.61 -18.93
C VAL A 89 5.45 -6.09 -18.59
N GLU A 90 5.19 -7.40 -18.74
CA GLU A 90 3.86 -7.92 -18.42
C GLU A 90 3.61 -7.86 -16.90
N MET A 91 4.60 -8.24 -16.11
CA MET A 91 4.46 -8.35 -14.66
C MET A 91 5.58 -7.67 -13.89
N LEU A 92 5.23 -6.84 -12.93
CA LEU A 92 6.15 -6.35 -11.89
C LEU A 92 5.81 -7.04 -10.57
N ALA A 93 6.75 -7.79 -10.02
CA ALA A 93 6.61 -8.39 -8.70
C ALA A 93 7.49 -7.65 -7.67
N ILE A 94 6.88 -7.21 -6.56
CA ILE A 94 7.57 -6.44 -5.51
C ILE A 94 7.55 -7.25 -4.21
N VAL A 95 8.74 -7.66 -3.78
CA VAL A 95 8.92 -8.37 -2.51
C VAL A 95 9.07 -7.35 -1.38
N SER A 96 8.30 -7.54 -0.32
CA SER A 96 8.37 -6.73 0.90
C SER A 96 7.91 -7.53 2.12
N GLY A 97 8.04 -6.94 3.30
CA GLY A 97 7.60 -7.54 4.56
C GLY A 97 8.74 -8.12 5.40
N PRO A 98 8.42 -8.60 6.61
CA PRO A 98 9.41 -9.15 7.54
C PRO A 98 9.86 -10.56 7.16
N GLU A 99 11.04 -10.94 7.65
CA GLU A 99 11.48 -12.33 7.60
C GLU A 99 10.69 -13.21 8.61
N PRO A 100 10.48 -14.50 8.32
CA PRO A 100 10.89 -15.23 7.12
C PRO A 100 9.92 -15.10 5.93
N GLN A 101 8.81 -14.39 6.10
CA GLN A 101 7.74 -14.32 5.10
C GLN A 101 8.19 -13.64 3.79
N ARG A 102 9.15 -12.72 3.86
CA ARG A 102 9.76 -12.07 2.71
C ARG A 102 10.52 -13.09 1.85
N SER A 103 11.42 -13.87 2.46
CA SER A 103 12.19 -14.89 1.74
C SER A 103 11.32 -16.00 1.16
N ILE A 104 10.28 -16.44 1.87
CA ILE A 104 9.32 -17.43 1.36
C ILE A 104 8.57 -16.87 0.13
N PHE A 105 8.17 -15.60 0.17
CA PHE A 105 7.48 -14.95 -0.93
C PHE A 105 8.39 -14.80 -2.14
N GLU A 106 9.63 -14.33 -1.95
CA GLU A 106 10.64 -14.26 -3.00
C GLU A 106 10.83 -15.61 -3.70
N GLN A 107 11.04 -16.69 -2.93
CA GLN A 107 11.26 -18.02 -3.48
C GLN A 107 10.07 -18.49 -4.34
N LYS A 108 8.85 -18.26 -3.88
CA LYS A 108 7.63 -18.60 -4.65
C LYS A 108 7.53 -17.77 -5.95
N LEU A 109 7.85 -16.47 -5.90
CA LEU A 109 7.85 -15.61 -7.08
C LEU A 109 8.91 -16.04 -8.09
N ARG A 110 10.14 -16.28 -7.67
CA ARG A 110 11.22 -16.75 -8.55
C ARG A 110 10.84 -18.05 -9.29
N SER A 111 10.23 -19.00 -8.59
CA SER A 111 9.84 -20.28 -9.19
C SER A 111 8.70 -20.15 -10.20
N GLN A 112 7.75 -19.23 -9.96
CA GLN A 112 6.55 -19.10 -10.80
C GLN A 112 6.67 -18.04 -11.92
N LEU A 113 7.70 -17.18 -11.86
CA LEU A 113 7.97 -16.15 -12.86
C LEU A 113 9.11 -16.50 -13.82
N LYS A 114 9.79 -17.62 -13.63
CA LYS A 114 11.03 -17.97 -14.35
C LYS A 114 10.98 -17.82 -15.87
N ASP A 115 9.86 -18.20 -16.48
CA ASP A 115 9.68 -18.20 -17.93
C ASP A 115 8.62 -17.16 -18.36
N LYS A 116 8.53 -16.04 -17.64
CA LYS A 116 7.53 -15.00 -17.87
C LYS A 116 8.22 -13.64 -18.02
N ASN A 117 7.73 -12.81 -18.94
CA ASN A 117 8.17 -11.43 -19.11
C ASN A 117 7.87 -10.63 -17.82
N ALA A 118 8.81 -10.65 -16.88
CA ALA A 118 8.61 -10.11 -15.55
C ALA A 118 9.86 -9.41 -14.99
N LEU A 119 9.62 -8.40 -14.16
CA LEU A 119 10.62 -7.78 -13.31
C LEU A 119 10.31 -8.11 -11.84
N LEU A 120 11.25 -8.73 -11.16
CA LEU A 120 11.17 -9.05 -9.73
C LEU A 120 12.09 -8.15 -8.92
N VAL A 121 11.52 -7.33 -8.05
CA VAL A 121 12.24 -6.41 -7.14
C VAL A 121 12.24 -7.01 -5.74
N LEU A 122 13.43 -7.28 -5.20
CA LEU A 122 13.60 -8.03 -3.95
C LEU A 122 13.46 -7.20 -2.67
N GLY A 123 13.52 -5.86 -2.78
CA GLY A 123 13.50 -4.97 -1.61
C GLY A 123 14.70 -5.15 -0.68
N LYS A 124 15.89 -5.45 -1.23
CA LYS A 124 17.15 -5.71 -0.52
C LYS A 124 18.21 -4.70 -0.91
N PRO A 125 18.15 -3.45 -0.41
CA PRO A 125 19.09 -2.39 -0.80
C PRO A 125 20.54 -2.64 -0.35
N GLU A 126 20.75 -3.55 0.60
CA GLU A 126 22.07 -3.95 1.09
C GLU A 126 22.82 -4.93 0.14
N LYS A 127 22.15 -5.39 -0.90
CA LYS A 127 22.75 -6.31 -1.90
C LYS A 127 22.63 -5.69 -3.28
N GLU A 128 23.66 -5.89 -4.10
CA GLU A 128 23.56 -5.60 -5.53
C GLU A 128 23.27 -6.91 -6.26
N THR A 129 22.07 -7.01 -6.83
CA THR A 129 21.64 -8.12 -7.66
C THR A 129 20.98 -7.54 -8.89
N ASP A 130 21.43 -7.96 -10.07
CA ASP A 130 20.77 -7.74 -11.35
C ASP A 130 21.01 -9.00 -12.19
N GLU A 131 20.04 -9.91 -12.16
CA GLU A 131 20.10 -11.22 -12.76
C GLU A 131 19.03 -11.35 -13.82
N VAL A 132 19.36 -12.01 -14.92
CA VAL A 132 18.38 -12.37 -15.97
C VAL A 132 18.30 -13.89 -16.05
N CYS A 133 17.10 -14.45 -15.90
CA CYS A 133 16.80 -15.86 -15.91
C CYS A 133 15.68 -16.14 -16.90
N GLY A 134 15.99 -16.45 -18.15
CA GLY A 134 15.00 -16.47 -19.23
C GLY A 134 14.43 -15.06 -19.46
N ASP A 135 13.12 -14.91 -19.40
CA ASP A 135 12.43 -13.63 -19.55
C ASP A 135 12.22 -12.89 -18.20
N LEU A 136 12.66 -13.48 -17.10
CA LEU A 136 12.62 -12.87 -15.77
C LEU A 136 13.89 -12.08 -15.48
N ARG A 137 13.77 -10.77 -15.23
CA ARG A 137 14.81 -9.95 -14.63
C ARG A 137 14.60 -9.81 -13.14
N VAL A 138 15.64 -10.02 -12.35
CA VAL A 138 15.61 -9.92 -10.89
C VAL A 138 16.59 -8.86 -10.43
N VAL A 139 16.09 -7.85 -9.70
CA VAL A 139 16.93 -6.78 -9.13
C VAL A 139 16.77 -6.71 -7.63
N SER A 140 17.86 -6.39 -6.93
CA SER A 140 17.84 -6.27 -5.47
C SER A 140 16.91 -5.18 -4.98
N HIS A 141 16.97 -4.01 -5.59
CA HIS A 141 16.13 -2.85 -5.28
C HIS A 141 16.06 -1.89 -6.47
N LEU A 142 15.13 -0.98 -6.41
CA LEU A 142 14.98 0.16 -7.31
C LEU A 142 14.83 1.43 -6.47
N ASN A 143 15.44 2.53 -6.91
CA ASN A 143 15.15 3.83 -6.32
C ASN A 143 13.72 4.29 -6.66
N GLY A 144 13.27 5.39 -6.05
CA GLY A 144 11.88 5.84 -6.22
C GLY A 144 11.50 6.18 -7.66
N GLN A 145 12.43 6.69 -8.48
CA GLN A 145 12.15 7.03 -9.88
C GLN A 145 12.13 5.78 -10.76
N GLU A 146 13.02 4.84 -10.52
CA GLU A 146 13.07 3.55 -11.21
C GLU A 146 11.85 2.70 -10.89
N LEU A 147 11.45 2.63 -9.61
CA LEU A 147 10.26 1.89 -9.20
C LEU A 147 8.98 2.52 -9.79
N ASN A 148 8.89 3.86 -9.82
CA ASN A 148 7.78 4.54 -10.49
C ASN A 148 7.71 4.14 -11.98
N GLN A 149 8.85 4.15 -12.68
CA GLN A 149 8.87 3.76 -14.10
C GLN A 149 8.51 2.28 -14.27
N ALA A 150 9.08 1.40 -13.45
CA ALA A 150 8.77 -0.04 -13.50
C ALA A 150 7.27 -0.31 -13.25
N MET A 151 6.64 0.41 -12.31
CA MET A 151 5.19 0.31 -12.10
C MET A 151 4.39 0.84 -13.29
N VAL A 152 4.86 1.91 -13.96
CA VAL A 152 4.20 2.43 -15.18
C VAL A 152 4.32 1.45 -16.33
N ASP A 153 5.48 0.82 -16.49
CA ASP A 153 5.79 -0.10 -17.61
C ASP A 153 5.06 -1.44 -17.49
N ALA A 154 4.80 -1.90 -16.25
CA ALA A 154 4.12 -3.17 -16.02
C ALA A 154 2.62 -3.11 -16.35
N ASP A 155 2.07 -4.21 -16.92
CA ASP A 155 0.64 -4.36 -17.12
C ASP A 155 -0.08 -4.71 -15.82
N ILE A 156 0.56 -5.53 -14.96
CA ILE A 156 0.03 -5.91 -13.65
C ILE A 156 1.13 -5.93 -12.59
N VAL A 157 0.78 -5.52 -11.38
CA VAL A 157 1.70 -5.50 -10.23
C VAL A 157 1.32 -6.60 -9.23
N ILE A 158 2.30 -7.44 -8.85
CA ILE A 158 2.14 -8.49 -7.84
C ILE A 158 2.86 -8.02 -6.58
N SER A 159 2.13 -7.86 -5.48
CA SER A 159 2.73 -7.31 -4.25
C SER A 159 2.00 -7.74 -2.98
N ARG A 160 2.56 -7.35 -1.84
CA ARG A 160 1.81 -7.28 -0.59
C ARG A 160 0.75 -6.18 -0.67
N SER A 161 -0.34 -6.35 0.08
CA SER A 161 -1.41 -5.35 0.21
C SER A 161 -1.08 -4.30 1.28
N GLY A 162 0.15 -3.77 1.27
CA GLY A 162 0.56 -2.68 2.15
C GLY A 162 -0.02 -1.34 1.68
N TYR A 163 -0.46 -0.50 2.62
CA TYR A 163 -1.19 0.73 2.30
C TYR A 163 -0.42 1.70 1.40
N SER A 164 0.90 1.85 1.61
CA SER A 164 1.73 2.68 0.74
C SER A 164 1.73 2.19 -0.71
N THR A 165 1.83 0.87 -0.91
CA THR A 165 1.76 0.28 -2.26
C THR A 165 0.38 0.47 -2.89
N ILE A 166 -0.69 0.36 -2.09
CA ILE A 166 -2.05 0.62 -2.54
C ILE A 166 -2.22 2.06 -3.02
N MET A 167 -1.69 3.03 -2.29
CA MET A 167 -1.69 4.44 -2.70
C MET A 167 -0.93 4.65 -4.01
N ASP A 168 0.23 4.00 -4.19
CA ASP A 168 1.01 4.09 -5.42
C ASP A 168 0.25 3.47 -6.61
N LEU A 169 -0.39 2.31 -6.42
CA LEU A 169 -1.23 1.66 -7.43
C LEU A 169 -2.44 2.52 -7.82
N ALA A 170 -3.12 3.11 -6.85
CA ALA A 170 -4.25 4.01 -7.06
C ALA A 170 -3.82 5.28 -7.81
N ARG A 171 -2.67 5.86 -7.44
CA ARG A 171 -2.12 7.05 -8.13
C ARG A 171 -1.83 6.79 -9.60
N LEU A 172 -1.35 5.60 -9.92
CA LEU A 172 -0.97 5.21 -11.28
C LEU A 172 -2.10 4.53 -12.07
N GLY A 173 -3.21 4.17 -11.42
CA GLY A 173 -4.33 3.45 -12.05
C GLY A 173 -3.95 2.04 -12.49
N LYS A 174 -3.24 1.28 -11.65
CA LYS A 174 -2.67 -0.02 -12.01
C LYS A 174 -3.57 -1.19 -11.63
N LYS A 175 -3.47 -2.28 -12.39
CA LYS A 175 -3.99 -3.59 -11.99
C LYS A 175 -3.05 -4.24 -11.00
N ALA A 176 -3.60 -4.99 -10.04
CA ALA A 176 -2.79 -5.65 -9.03
C ALA A 176 -3.29 -7.06 -8.67
N ILE A 177 -2.35 -7.89 -8.21
CA ILE A 177 -2.60 -9.15 -7.50
C ILE A 177 -1.98 -9.01 -6.12
N PHE A 178 -2.79 -9.14 -5.08
CA PHE A 178 -2.34 -9.04 -3.70
C PHE A 178 -2.10 -10.40 -3.07
N ILE A 179 -0.92 -10.53 -2.46
CA ILE A 179 -0.52 -11.68 -1.64
C ILE A 179 -0.22 -11.17 -0.23
N PRO A 180 -1.21 -11.03 0.66
CA PRO A 180 -1.00 -10.48 2.00
C PRO A 180 0.02 -11.30 2.80
N THR A 181 0.78 -10.62 3.64
CA THR A 181 1.75 -11.27 4.54
C THR A 181 0.98 -12.09 5.58
N PRO A 182 1.26 -13.40 5.72
CA PRO A 182 0.65 -14.22 6.75
C PRO A 182 0.80 -13.62 8.15
N GLY A 183 -0.32 -13.50 8.88
CA GLY A 183 -0.34 -12.93 10.23
C GLY A 183 -0.52 -11.40 10.29
N GLN A 184 -0.48 -10.68 9.17
CA GLN A 184 -0.76 -9.24 9.13
C GLN A 184 -2.25 -8.98 8.83
N THR A 185 -3.02 -8.68 9.88
CA THR A 185 -4.48 -8.51 9.80
C THR A 185 -4.90 -7.37 8.90
N GLU A 186 -4.17 -6.25 8.92
CA GLU A 186 -4.41 -5.10 8.04
C GLU A 186 -4.26 -5.47 6.57
N GLN A 187 -3.16 -6.13 6.20
CA GLN A 187 -2.95 -6.56 4.82
C GLN A 187 -4.00 -7.57 4.35
N THR A 188 -4.38 -8.49 5.22
CA THR A 188 -5.46 -9.45 4.91
C THR A 188 -6.77 -8.72 4.67
N TYR A 189 -7.12 -7.78 5.55
CA TYR A 189 -8.32 -6.96 5.38
C TYR A 189 -8.31 -6.17 4.07
N LEU A 190 -7.22 -5.45 3.77
CA LEU A 190 -7.11 -4.64 2.56
C LEU A 190 -7.19 -5.50 1.29
N ALA A 191 -6.52 -6.66 1.27
CA ALA A 191 -6.61 -7.60 0.16
C ALA A 191 -8.06 -8.09 -0.06
N GLU A 192 -8.78 -8.43 1.02
CA GLU A 192 -10.19 -8.83 0.94
C GLU A 192 -11.10 -7.68 0.52
N HIS A 193 -10.84 -6.46 0.98
CA HIS A 193 -11.59 -5.26 0.59
C HIS A 193 -11.51 -5.07 -0.92
N PHE A 194 -10.32 -4.98 -1.51
CA PHE A 194 -10.16 -4.78 -2.94
C PHE A 194 -10.63 -5.97 -3.78
N TYR A 195 -10.57 -7.18 -3.24
CA TYR A 195 -11.15 -8.35 -3.89
C TYR A 195 -12.67 -8.24 -3.99
N LYS A 196 -13.36 -7.84 -2.92
CA LYS A 196 -14.83 -7.65 -2.87
C LYS A 196 -15.28 -6.53 -3.80
N GLU A 197 -14.54 -5.44 -3.85
CA GLU A 197 -14.79 -4.29 -4.73
C GLU A 197 -14.42 -4.56 -6.21
N LYS A 198 -13.95 -5.78 -6.55
CA LYS A 198 -13.49 -6.12 -7.91
C LYS A 198 -12.39 -5.22 -8.47
N ILE A 199 -11.57 -4.65 -7.59
CA ILE A 199 -10.45 -3.79 -7.96
C ILE A 199 -9.18 -4.60 -8.17
N ALA A 200 -8.81 -5.48 -7.23
CA ALA A 200 -7.61 -6.29 -7.31
C ALA A 200 -7.88 -7.74 -6.90
N PHE A 201 -7.33 -8.69 -7.64
CA PHE A 201 -7.37 -10.08 -7.24
C PHE A 201 -6.47 -10.32 -6.03
N ALA A 202 -6.88 -11.20 -5.12
CA ALA A 202 -6.10 -11.52 -3.94
C ALA A 202 -6.14 -13.03 -3.64
N MET A 203 -5.03 -13.55 -3.10
CA MET A 203 -4.94 -14.93 -2.63
C MET A 203 -3.93 -15.05 -1.47
N HIS A 204 -4.08 -16.09 -0.66
CA HIS A 204 -3.14 -16.34 0.43
C HIS A 204 -1.79 -16.86 -0.09
N GLN A 205 -0.70 -16.46 0.58
CA GLN A 205 0.66 -16.91 0.22
C GLN A 205 0.82 -18.44 0.20
N LYS A 206 0.13 -19.17 1.08
CA LYS A 206 0.19 -20.64 1.12
C LYS A 206 -0.36 -21.27 -0.17
N ASP A 207 -1.41 -20.69 -0.73
CA ASP A 207 -2.14 -21.19 -1.90
C ASP A 207 -1.67 -20.52 -3.21
N MET A 208 -0.52 -19.84 -3.18
CA MET A 208 -0.04 -19.01 -4.27
C MET A 208 0.18 -19.84 -5.55
N ASN A 209 -0.59 -19.49 -6.58
CA ASN A 209 -0.51 -19.98 -7.95
C ASN A 209 -0.71 -18.77 -8.87
N LEU A 210 0.38 -18.29 -9.49
CA LEU A 210 0.33 -17.07 -10.31
C LEU A 210 -0.41 -17.27 -11.63
N GLU A 211 -0.37 -18.45 -12.21
CA GLU A 211 -1.11 -18.72 -13.45
C GLU A 211 -2.62 -18.55 -13.22
N LEU A 212 -3.14 -19.20 -12.20
CA LEU A 212 -4.52 -19.05 -11.77
C LEU A 212 -4.84 -17.59 -11.37
N ALA A 213 -3.92 -16.91 -10.69
CA ALA A 213 -4.12 -15.53 -10.27
C ALA A 213 -4.20 -14.57 -11.46
N LEU A 214 -3.35 -14.75 -12.46
CA LEU A 214 -3.36 -13.97 -13.69
C LEU A 214 -4.66 -14.18 -14.47
N GLU A 215 -5.07 -15.43 -14.67
CA GLU A 215 -6.34 -15.76 -15.30
C GLU A 215 -7.52 -15.06 -14.61
N LYS A 216 -7.64 -15.24 -13.28
CA LYS A 216 -8.74 -14.65 -12.51
C LYS A 216 -8.67 -13.13 -12.43
N SER A 217 -7.48 -12.54 -12.44
CA SER A 217 -7.31 -11.08 -12.38
C SER A 217 -7.89 -10.34 -13.57
N THR A 218 -8.11 -11.02 -14.70
CA THR A 218 -8.73 -10.43 -15.91
C THR A 218 -10.13 -9.88 -15.62
N SER A 219 -10.86 -10.45 -14.65
CA SER A 219 -12.20 -10.04 -14.25
C SER A 219 -12.21 -8.90 -13.21
N PHE A 220 -11.04 -8.33 -12.88
CA PHE A 220 -10.89 -7.22 -11.95
C PHE A 220 -10.55 -5.93 -12.70
N ASN A 221 -11.12 -4.82 -12.26
CA ASN A 221 -11.07 -3.55 -12.97
C ASN A 221 -9.71 -2.85 -12.88
N GLY A 222 -8.92 -3.12 -11.83
CA GLY A 222 -7.76 -2.32 -11.47
C GLY A 222 -8.14 -1.07 -10.69
N PHE A 223 -7.14 -0.37 -10.16
CA PHE A 223 -7.34 0.90 -9.50
C PHE A 223 -7.71 1.98 -10.54
N GLN A 224 -8.65 2.83 -10.17
CA GLN A 224 -8.94 4.04 -10.93
C GLN A 224 -8.10 5.18 -10.39
N VAL A 225 -7.64 6.05 -11.29
CA VAL A 225 -6.85 7.22 -10.89
C VAL A 225 -7.74 8.20 -10.15
N SER A 226 -7.40 8.48 -8.92
CA SER A 226 -7.98 9.61 -8.19
C SER A 226 -7.29 10.91 -8.65
N GLU A 227 -8.08 11.88 -9.14
CA GLU A 227 -7.60 13.21 -9.53
C GLU A 227 -7.75 14.23 -8.39
N GLU A 228 -8.06 13.77 -7.18
CA GLU A 228 -8.25 14.68 -6.05
C GLU A 228 -6.98 15.47 -5.77
N ASN A 229 -7.06 16.77 -6.03
CA ASN A 229 -6.02 17.74 -5.69
C ASN A 229 -6.19 18.13 -4.22
N THR A 230 -5.32 17.63 -3.38
CA THR A 230 -5.22 18.05 -1.98
C THR A 230 -4.88 19.53 -1.90
N ASP A 231 -5.71 20.32 -1.23
CA ASP A 231 -5.38 21.73 -0.95
C ASP A 231 -4.37 21.82 0.20
N TRP A 232 -3.10 21.66 -0.18
CA TRP A 232 -1.98 21.72 0.75
C TRP A 232 -1.90 23.07 1.48
N ASN A 233 -2.24 24.18 0.83
CA ASN A 233 -2.20 25.52 1.46
C ASN A 233 -3.19 25.59 2.62
N SER A 234 -4.41 25.09 2.45
CA SER A 234 -5.39 25.01 3.52
C SER A 234 -4.96 24.09 4.66
N LEU A 235 -4.29 22.97 4.35
CA LEU A 235 -3.82 22.02 5.35
C LEU A 235 -2.68 22.60 6.20
N PHE A 236 -1.74 23.30 5.56
CA PHE A 236 -0.55 23.86 6.22
C PHE A 236 -0.82 25.15 6.99
N LYS A 237 -1.97 25.81 6.83
CA LYS A 237 -2.38 26.96 7.66
C LYS A 237 -2.32 26.70 9.16
N LEU A 238 -2.52 25.45 9.58
CA LEU A 238 -2.39 25.05 10.96
C LEU A 238 -1.00 25.35 11.57
N PHE A 239 0.03 25.48 10.72
CA PHE A 239 1.42 25.71 11.16
C PHE A 239 1.87 27.17 10.97
N GLU A 240 0.98 28.06 10.50
CA GLU A 240 1.28 29.47 10.26
C GLU A 240 0.83 30.37 11.44
N GLU A 241 0.06 29.81 12.39
CA GLU A 241 -0.39 30.47 13.62
C GLU A 241 0.60 30.22 14.77
#